data_0c1a71ca747318551af706ebd67ac8c7
#
_entry.id   0c1a71ca747318551af706ebd67ac8c7
#
_cell.length_a   1.000
_cell.length_b   1.000
_cell.length_c   1.000
_cell.angle_alpha   90.00
_cell.angle_beta   90.00
_cell.angle_gamma   90.00
#
_symmetry.space_group_name_H-M   'P 1'
#
loop_
_entity.id
_entity.type
_entity.pdbx_description
1 polymer ?
#
loop_
_entity_poly.entity_id
_entity_poly.type
_entity_poly.pdbx_seq_one_letter_code
_entity_poly.pdbx_strand_id
1 'polypeptide(L)'
;PLLAHFIAKFPQVNLSVLNGNSRGVEVALQEHRIELGLVEGIFRLPNLKYTLFLQDELVAVVHVNSKLNIQEEITPAELPNIPLVLRERGSGTLDVFERALSQHNLKLSSLNVLMYLGGTESIKLFLEHTDCMGIVSIRSVHKELVAGTLRVVEIKGIPMLREFNFVKLQGQE
;
A
#
# COMPACT_ATOMS: atom_id res chain seq x y z
N PRO A 1 17.30 6.97 -3.96
CA PRO A 1 18.55 7.28 -3.25
C PRO A 1 19.25 6.04 -2.70
N LEU A 2 18.53 5.09 -2.04
CA LEU A 2 19.13 3.93 -1.38
C LEU A 2 19.95 3.05 -2.35
N LEU A 3 19.34 2.62 -3.46
CA LEU A 3 19.99 1.76 -4.45
C LEU A 3 21.19 2.45 -5.11
N ALA A 4 21.06 3.73 -5.44
CA ALA A 4 22.16 4.50 -6.00
C ALA A 4 23.36 4.58 -5.02
N HIS A 5 23.08 4.79 -3.74
CA HIS A 5 24.13 4.79 -2.71
C HIS A 5 24.77 3.40 -2.54
N PHE A 6 23.96 2.34 -2.60
CA PHE A 6 24.44 0.96 -2.51
C PHE A 6 25.39 0.64 -3.68
N ILE A 7 25.02 0.93 -4.93
CA ILE A 7 25.84 0.67 -6.11
C ILE A 7 27.15 1.47 -6.03
N ALA A 8 27.09 2.73 -5.59
CA ALA A 8 28.30 3.54 -5.43
C ALA A 8 29.26 2.97 -4.39
N LYS A 9 28.74 2.36 -3.32
CA LYS A 9 29.52 1.75 -2.25
C LYS A 9 30.06 0.36 -2.60
N PHE A 10 29.33 -0.39 -3.43
CA PHE A 10 29.64 -1.78 -3.80
C PHE A 10 29.60 -1.97 -5.32
N PRO A 11 30.53 -1.35 -6.09
CA PRO A 11 30.49 -1.35 -7.55
C PRO A 11 30.71 -2.73 -8.18
N GLN A 12 31.23 -3.68 -7.41
CA GLN A 12 31.44 -5.07 -7.86
C GLN A 12 30.16 -5.92 -7.79
N VAL A 13 29.07 -5.42 -7.19
CA VAL A 13 27.81 -6.16 -7.07
C VAL A 13 26.91 -5.86 -8.26
N ASN A 14 26.51 -6.91 -8.97
CA ASN A 14 25.46 -6.80 -9.99
C ASN A 14 24.09 -6.79 -9.32
N LEU A 15 23.43 -5.64 -9.37
CA LEU A 15 22.12 -5.45 -8.78
C LEU A 15 21.02 -5.53 -9.85
N SER A 16 20.11 -6.49 -9.70
CA SER A 16 18.87 -6.57 -10.46
C SER A 16 17.68 -6.30 -9.55
N VAL A 17 16.73 -5.50 -10.00
CA VAL A 17 15.55 -5.13 -9.20
C VAL A 17 14.29 -5.62 -9.88
N LEU A 18 13.55 -6.48 -9.17
CA LEU A 18 12.20 -6.90 -9.54
C LEU A 18 11.20 -6.03 -8.79
N ASN A 19 10.30 -5.40 -9.53
CA ASN A 19 9.20 -4.63 -8.95
C ASN A 19 7.88 -5.40 -9.07
N GLY A 20 7.13 -5.50 -7.99
CA GLY A 20 5.87 -6.21 -7.92
C GLY A 20 5.13 -5.93 -6.62
N ASN A 21 3.96 -6.53 -6.44
CA ASN A 21 3.27 -6.51 -5.16
C ASN A 21 3.87 -7.53 -4.20
N SER A 22 3.49 -7.46 -2.91
CA SER A 22 4.06 -8.31 -1.86
C SER A 22 3.98 -9.80 -2.20
N ARG A 23 2.85 -10.27 -2.73
CA ARG A 23 2.68 -11.66 -3.12
C ARG A 23 3.61 -12.07 -4.27
N GLY A 24 3.75 -11.22 -5.27
CA GLY A 24 4.67 -11.46 -6.39
C GLY A 24 6.12 -11.55 -5.96
N VAL A 25 6.54 -10.72 -5.00
CA VAL A 25 7.88 -10.75 -4.41
C VAL A 25 8.09 -12.03 -3.59
N GLU A 26 7.13 -12.44 -2.78
CA GLU A 26 7.20 -13.68 -2.00
C GLU A 26 7.30 -14.92 -2.88
N VAL A 27 6.52 -14.97 -3.97
CA VAL A 27 6.61 -16.05 -4.97
C VAL A 27 7.99 -16.07 -5.64
N ALA A 28 8.51 -14.90 -6.01
CA ALA A 28 9.84 -14.80 -6.63
C ALA A 28 10.98 -15.29 -5.72
N LEU A 29 10.84 -15.06 -4.39
CA LEU A 29 11.75 -15.64 -3.39
C LEU A 29 11.65 -17.18 -3.34
N GLN A 30 10.43 -17.72 -3.29
CA GLN A 30 10.21 -19.17 -3.27
C GLN A 30 10.71 -19.87 -4.52
N GLU A 31 10.63 -19.20 -5.67
CA GLU A 31 11.14 -19.68 -6.97
C GLU A 31 12.64 -19.39 -7.18
N HIS A 32 13.34 -18.87 -6.17
CA HIS A 32 14.77 -18.51 -6.24
C HIS A 32 15.12 -17.51 -7.36
N ARG A 33 14.16 -16.70 -7.81
CA ARG A 33 14.39 -15.65 -8.81
C ARG A 33 15.02 -14.38 -8.22
N ILE A 34 14.85 -14.19 -6.92
CA ILE A 34 15.48 -13.13 -6.13
C ILE A 34 15.96 -13.71 -4.79
N GLU A 35 16.94 -13.08 -4.18
CA GLU A 35 17.55 -13.50 -2.91
C GLU A 35 17.00 -12.72 -1.71
N LEU A 36 16.59 -11.47 -1.94
CA LEU A 36 16.07 -10.58 -0.92
C LEU A 36 14.86 -9.83 -1.45
N GLY A 37 13.79 -9.79 -0.67
CA GLY A 37 12.59 -9.01 -0.93
C GLY A 37 12.40 -7.90 0.10
N LEU A 38 11.66 -6.87 -0.28
CA LEU A 38 11.07 -5.88 0.62
C LEU A 38 9.57 -5.91 0.38
N VAL A 39 8.82 -6.32 1.38
CA VAL A 39 7.38 -6.49 1.29
C VAL A 39 6.66 -5.72 2.38
N GLU A 40 5.41 -5.40 2.09
CA GLU A 40 4.47 -4.80 3.02
C GLU A 40 3.33 -5.79 3.29
N GLY A 41 2.71 -5.68 4.45
CA GLY A 41 1.52 -6.48 4.76
C GLY A 41 1.64 -7.24 6.06
N ILE A 42 0.62 -8.04 6.31
CA ILE A 42 0.37 -8.74 7.57
C ILE A 42 0.51 -10.25 7.46
N PHE A 43 0.45 -10.79 6.25
CA PHE A 43 0.60 -12.22 6.02
C PHE A 43 2.07 -12.62 6.02
N ARG A 44 2.34 -13.79 6.58
CA ARG A 44 3.70 -14.36 6.68
C ARG A 44 3.66 -15.81 6.22
N LEU A 45 4.50 -16.13 5.25
CA LEU A 45 4.66 -17.51 4.78
C LEU A 45 5.67 -18.25 5.66
N PRO A 46 5.42 -19.52 6.02
CA PRO A 46 6.22 -20.25 7.01
C PRO A 46 7.66 -20.53 6.58
N ASN A 47 7.92 -20.55 5.28
CA ASN A 47 9.25 -20.79 4.69
C ASN A 47 10.06 -19.50 4.44
N LEU A 48 9.51 -18.35 4.79
CA LEU A 48 10.17 -17.05 4.65
C LEU A 48 10.48 -16.44 6.03
N LYS A 49 11.64 -15.81 6.13
CA LYS A 49 12.07 -15.04 7.29
C LYS A 49 11.82 -13.56 7.02
N TYR A 50 11.06 -12.93 7.91
CA TYR A 50 10.73 -11.52 7.87
C TYR A 50 11.50 -10.75 8.92
N THR A 51 12.10 -9.64 8.55
CA THR A 51 12.82 -8.74 9.45
C THR A 51 12.26 -7.34 9.29
N LEU A 52 11.74 -6.77 10.36
CA LEU A 52 11.17 -5.42 10.35
C LEU A 52 12.19 -4.41 9.83
N PHE A 53 11.79 -3.62 8.84
CA PHE A 53 12.57 -2.53 8.28
C PHE A 53 12.04 -1.17 8.74
N LEU A 54 10.74 -0.91 8.55
CA LEU A 54 10.10 0.33 8.98
C LEU A 54 8.59 0.15 9.18
N GLN A 55 8.01 1.03 9.96
CA GLN A 55 6.57 1.15 10.11
C GLN A 55 6.03 2.26 9.18
N ASP A 56 4.81 2.07 8.71
CA ASP A 56 4.10 2.96 7.80
C ASP A 56 2.62 2.99 8.15
N GLU A 57 1.92 3.98 7.63
CA GLU A 57 0.49 4.15 7.82
C GLU A 57 -0.19 4.31 6.47
N LEU A 58 -1.33 3.65 6.29
CA LEU A 58 -2.22 3.90 5.17
C LEU A 58 -3.22 4.98 5.55
N VAL A 59 -3.49 5.84 4.58
CA VAL A 59 -4.47 6.91 4.71
C VAL A 59 -5.46 6.85 3.55
N ALA A 60 -6.69 7.27 3.81
CA ALA A 60 -7.62 7.58 2.76
C ALA A 60 -7.35 8.98 2.23
N VAL A 61 -7.33 9.13 0.92
CA VAL A 61 -7.08 10.41 0.26
C VAL A 61 -8.10 10.67 -0.85
N VAL A 62 -8.41 11.95 -1.04
CA VAL A 62 -9.24 12.45 -2.14
C VAL A 62 -8.55 13.63 -2.81
N HIS A 63 -8.88 13.91 -4.07
CA HIS A 63 -8.46 15.13 -4.73
C HIS A 63 -9.09 16.35 -4.02
N VAL A 64 -8.34 17.44 -3.83
CA VAL A 64 -8.82 18.63 -3.11
C VAL A 64 -10.04 19.27 -3.78
N ASN A 65 -10.15 19.18 -5.10
CA ASN A 65 -11.29 19.67 -5.89
C ASN A 65 -12.34 18.59 -6.15
N SER A 66 -12.29 17.45 -5.45
CA SER A 66 -13.29 16.39 -5.59
C SER A 66 -14.68 16.91 -5.25
N LYS A 67 -15.67 16.56 -6.08
CA LYS A 67 -17.09 16.88 -5.85
C LYS A 67 -17.74 15.99 -4.80
N LEU A 68 -17.00 15.00 -4.27
CA LEU A 68 -17.49 14.20 -3.16
C LEU A 68 -17.75 15.10 -1.95
N ASN A 69 -18.95 15.06 -1.42
CA ASN A 69 -19.30 15.78 -0.19
C ASN A 69 -18.76 15.02 1.02
N ILE A 70 -17.44 14.96 1.14
CA ILE A 70 -16.71 14.26 2.20
C ILE A 70 -15.99 15.29 3.05
N GLN A 71 -16.20 15.23 4.34
CA GLN A 71 -15.53 16.05 5.37
C GLN A 71 -14.07 15.56 5.57
N GLU A 72 -13.36 16.16 6.51
CA GLU A 72 -12.03 15.71 6.91
C GLU A 72 -12.04 14.37 7.63
N GLU A 73 -13.17 14.01 8.25
CA GLU A 73 -13.42 12.75 8.93
C GLU A 73 -14.71 12.12 8.41
N ILE A 74 -14.70 10.79 8.22
CA ILE A 74 -15.87 9.97 7.91
C ILE A 74 -15.98 8.82 8.92
N THR A 75 -17.19 8.31 9.10
CA THR A 75 -17.45 7.13 9.89
C THR A 75 -17.33 5.85 9.03
N PRO A 76 -17.07 4.68 9.64
CA PRO A 76 -17.10 3.40 8.91
C PRO A 76 -18.40 3.13 8.17
N ALA A 77 -19.54 3.60 8.71
CA ALA A 77 -20.86 3.43 8.12
C ALA A 77 -21.06 4.21 6.81
N GLU A 78 -20.26 5.25 6.57
CA GLU A 78 -20.31 6.05 5.34
C GLU A 78 -19.51 5.43 4.19
N LEU A 79 -18.51 4.58 4.51
CA LEU A 79 -17.62 3.97 3.52
C LEU A 79 -18.33 3.27 2.34
N PRO A 80 -19.43 2.50 2.55
CA PRO A 80 -20.13 1.84 1.44
C PRO A 80 -20.71 2.80 0.39
N ASN A 81 -20.93 4.06 0.76
CA ASN A 81 -21.51 5.08 -0.12
C ASN A 81 -20.44 5.89 -0.88
N ILE A 82 -19.16 5.71 -0.56
CA ILE A 82 -18.07 6.45 -1.15
C ILE A 82 -17.44 5.62 -2.26
N PRO A 83 -17.35 6.15 -3.50
CA PRO A 83 -16.64 5.45 -4.57
C PRO A 83 -15.14 5.35 -4.24
N LEU A 84 -14.59 4.14 -4.37
CA LEU A 84 -13.22 3.81 -3.99
C LEU A 84 -12.40 3.36 -5.19
N VAL A 85 -11.13 3.73 -5.21
CA VAL A 85 -10.08 3.10 -6.00
C VAL A 85 -9.07 2.44 -5.06
N LEU A 86 -8.79 1.18 -5.29
CA LEU A 86 -7.98 0.36 -4.39
C LEU A 86 -6.81 -0.30 -5.13
N ARG A 87 -5.84 -0.79 -4.37
CA ARG A 87 -4.77 -1.63 -4.91
C ARG A 87 -5.33 -3.00 -5.30
N GLU A 88 -4.64 -3.63 -6.22
CA GLU A 88 -4.95 -4.96 -6.74
C GLU A 88 -4.81 -6.07 -5.69
N ARG A 89 -5.40 -7.23 -5.95
CA ARG A 89 -5.23 -8.45 -5.13
C ARG A 89 -3.76 -8.87 -5.08
N GLY A 90 -3.29 -9.24 -3.90
CA GLY A 90 -1.88 -9.55 -3.63
C GLY A 90 -1.06 -8.35 -3.17
N SER A 91 -1.64 -7.15 -3.12
CA SER A 91 -1.03 -5.98 -2.50
C SER A 91 -1.19 -6.01 -1.00
N GLY A 92 -0.09 -5.78 -0.27
CA GLY A 92 -0.14 -5.60 1.18
C GLY A 92 -0.99 -4.41 1.63
N THR A 93 -1.11 -3.37 0.81
CA THR A 93 -2.03 -2.24 1.05
C THR A 93 -3.48 -2.70 1.13
N LEU A 94 -3.92 -3.52 0.15
CA LEU A 94 -5.28 -4.04 0.14
C LEU A 94 -5.53 -4.98 1.34
N ASP A 95 -4.57 -5.84 1.67
CA ASP A 95 -4.68 -6.78 2.79
C ASP A 95 -4.83 -6.05 4.14
N VAL A 96 -4.05 -4.99 4.35
CA VAL A 96 -4.14 -4.16 5.57
C VAL A 96 -5.49 -3.45 5.65
N PHE A 97 -5.97 -2.89 4.55
CA PHE A 97 -7.27 -2.23 4.51
C PHE A 97 -8.41 -3.22 4.78
N GLU A 98 -8.40 -4.38 4.12
CA GLU A 98 -9.42 -5.42 4.31
C GLU A 98 -9.45 -5.95 5.76
N ARG A 99 -8.27 -6.12 6.39
CA ARG A 99 -8.18 -6.46 7.81
C ARG A 99 -8.76 -5.37 8.71
N ALA A 100 -8.43 -4.12 8.44
CA ALA A 100 -8.95 -3.00 9.22
C ALA A 100 -10.49 -2.89 9.11
N LEU A 101 -11.06 -3.10 7.93
CA LEU A 101 -12.51 -3.19 7.72
C LEU A 101 -13.16 -4.31 8.53
N SER A 102 -12.55 -5.50 8.54
CA SER A 102 -13.08 -6.67 9.22
C SER A 102 -13.22 -6.49 10.73
N GLN A 103 -12.34 -5.69 11.34
CA GLN A 103 -12.39 -5.32 12.75
C GLN A 103 -13.64 -4.45 13.09
N HIS A 104 -14.24 -3.84 12.08
CA HIS A 104 -15.46 -3.04 12.18
C HIS A 104 -16.69 -3.70 11.54
N ASN A 105 -16.64 -5.03 11.36
CA ASN A 105 -17.69 -5.81 10.72
C ASN A 105 -18.05 -5.36 9.30
N LEU A 106 -17.13 -4.70 8.62
CA LEU A 106 -17.23 -4.33 7.21
C LEU A 106 -16.49 -5.35 6.34
N LYS A 107 -17.05 -5.59 5.16
CA LYS A 107 -16.43 -6.45 4.14
C LYS A 107 -16.12 -5.62 2.90
N LEU A 108 -15.01 -5.92 2.25
CA LEU A 108 -14.66 -5.27 0.99
C LEU A 108 -15.77 -5.38 -0.07
N SER A 109 -16.51 -6.50 -0.07
CA SER A 109 -17.68 -6.73 -0.95
C SER A 109 -18.87 -5.81 -0.71
N SER A 110 -18.92 -5.14 0.44
CA SER A 110 -19.99 -4.16 0.75
C SER A 110 -19.63 -2.74 0.33
N LEU A 111 -18.41 -2.51 -0.16
CA LEU A 111 -17.93 -1.19 -0.54
C LEU A 111 -18.16 -0.92 -2.05
N ASN A 112 -18.30 0.35 -2.39
CA ASN A 112 -18.43 0.81 -3.78
C ASN A 112 -17.03 0.95 -4.42
N VAL A 113 -16.41 -0.17 -4.80
CA VAL A 113 -15.10 -0.16 -5.45
C VAL A 113 -15.26 0.02 -6.96
N LEU A 114 -14.80 1.16 -7.47
CA LEU A 114 -14.85 1.48 -8.90
C LEU A 114 -13.79 0.69 -9.68
N MET A 115 -12.58 0.57 -9.12
CA MET A 115 -11.46 -0.03 -9.81
C MET A 115 -10.38 -0.54 -8.86
N TYR A 116 -9.68 -1.59 -9.26
CA TYR A 116 -8.43 -2.05 -8.67
C TYR A 116 -7.26 -1.72 -9.59
N LEU A 117 -6.22 -1.06 -9.08
CA LEU A 117 -5.07 -0.62 -9.84
C LEU A 117 -3.77 -1.20 -9.29
N GLY A 118 -2.88 -1.60 -10.19
CA GLY A 118 -1.54 -2.09 -9.88
C GLY A 118 -0.56 -0.94 -9.64
N GLY A 119 -0.42 -0.50 -8.39
CA GLY A 119 0.55 0.51 -8.01
C GLY A 119 -0.08 1.82 -7.52
N THR A 120 0.61 2.44 -6.57
CA THR A 120 0.15 3.68 -5.91
C THR A 120 0.14 4.87 -6.86
N GLU A 121 1.11 4.97 -7.78
CA GLU A 121 1.17 6.07 -8.75
C GLU A 121 -0.05 6.07 -9.68
N SER A 122 -0.52 4.88 -10.09
CA SER A 122 -1.76 4.75 -10.88
C SER A 122 -2.99 5.22 -10.10
N ILE A 123 -3.05 4.95 -8.79
CA ILE A 123 -4.14 5.46 -7.93
C ILE A 123 -4.09 6.99 -7.87
N LYS A 124 -2.92 7.58 -7.65
CA LYS A 124 -2.78 9.04 -7.57
C LYS A 124 -3.25 9.71 -8.85
N LEU A 125 -2.81 9.21 -10.01
CA LEU A 125 -3.26 9.73 -11.33
C LEU A 125 -4.78 9.57 -11.53
N PHE A 126 -5.34 8.45 -11.09
CA PHE A 126 -6.78 8.21 -11.20
C PHE A 126 -7.60 9.22 -10.37
N LEU A 127 -7.12 9.55 -9.16
CA LEU A 127 -7.74 10.54 -8.28
C LEU A 127 -7.75 11.96 -8.86
N GLU A 128 -6.79 12.31 -9.73
CA GLU A 128 -6.75 13.62 -10.40
C GLU A 128 -7.92 13.81 -11.37
N HIS A 129 -8.51 12.70 -11.86
CA HIS A 129 -9.51 12.72 -12.93
C HIS A 129 -10.87 12.12 -12.53
N THR A 130 -10.99 11.65 -11.29
CA THR A 130 -12.19 10.91 -10.85
C THR A 130 -12.57 11.29 -9.43
N ASP A 131 -13.85 11.58 -9.22
CA ASP A 131 -14.39 11.85 -7.90
C ASP A 131 -14.52 10.54 -7.10
N CYS A 132 -13.42 10.12 -6.49
CA CYS A 132 -13.35 8.92 -5.66
C CYS A 132 -12.30 9.08 -4.54
N MET A 133 -12.27 8.13 -3.62
CA MET A 133 -11.31 8.05 -2.53
C MET A 133 -10.35 6.88 -2.75
N GLY A 134 -9.06 7.09 -2.52
CA GLY A 134 -8.02 6.08 -2.60
C GLY A 134 -7.45 5.73 -1.23
N ILE A 135 -6.98 4.48 -1.07
CA ILE A 135 -6.23 4.05 0.13
C ILE A 135 -4.78 3.85 -0.26
N VAL A 136 -3.90 4.61 0.34
CA VAL A 136 -2.46 4.66 -0.01
C VAL A 136 -1.58 4.91 1.21
N SER A 137 -0.27 4.67 1.07
CA SER A 137 0.70 5.04 2.10
C SER A 137 0.81 6.55 2.25
N ILE A 138 0.82 7.05 3.48
CA ILE A 138 1.05 8.46 3.79
C ILE A 138 2.39 8.95 3.21
N ARG A 139 3.41 8.08 3.19
CA ARG A 139 4.74 8.39 2.63
C ARG A 139 4.70 8.57 1.12
N SER A 140 3.84 7.82 0.42
CA SER A 140 3.73 7.87 -1.04
C SER A 140 3.02 9.10 -1.56
N VAL A 141 2.18 9.75 -0.74
CA VAL A 141 1.39 10.94 -1.11
C VAL A 141 1.93 12.24 -0.49
N HIS A 142 3.08 12.18 0.17
CA HIS A 142 3.65 13.35 0.83
C HIS A 142 3.81 14.56 -0.11
N LYS A 143 4.24 14.34 -1.35
CA LYS A 143 4.40 15.41 -2.33
C LYS A 143 3.06 16.05 -2.69
N GLU A 144 2.04 15.26 -2.91
CA GLU A 144 0.69 15.70 -3.26
C GLU A 144 0.01 16.43 -2.10
N LEU A 145 0.25 15.99 -0.86
CA LEU A 145 -0.23 16.68 0.33
C LEU A 145 0.44 18.06 0.51
N VAL A 146 1.76 18.12 0.33
CA VAL A 146 2.52 19.40 0.40
C VAL A 146 2.10 20.33 -0.75
N ALA A 147 1.89 19.81 -1.95
CA ALA A 147 1.43 20.57 -3.10
C ALA A 147 -0.05 20.98 -3.01
N GLY A 148 -0.81 20.40 -2.06
CA GLY A 148 -2.23 20.67 -1.89
C GLY A 148 -3.11 20.13 -3.02
N THR A 149 -2.69 19.09 -3.72
CA THR A 149 -3.48 18.42 -4.78
C THR A 149 -4.34 17.30 -4.22
N LEU A 150 -3.86 16.60 -3.20
CA LEU A 150 -4.62 15.62 -2.44
C LEU A 150 -4.80 16.09 -0.99
N ARG A 151 -5.84 15.61 -0.36
CA ARG A 151 -6.06 15.77 1.09
C ARG A 151 -6.40 14.43 1.73
N VAL A 152 -6.00 14.27 2.99
CA VAL A 152 -6.35 13.11 3.80
C VAL A 152 -7.79 13.21 4.27
N VAL A 153 -8.46 12.06 4.31
CA VAL A 153 -9.75 11.87 4.96
C VAL A 153 -9.54 10.83 6.07
N GLU A 154 -9.80 11.19 7.30
CA GLU A 154 -9.72 10.25 8.42
C GLU A 154 -10.94 9.32 8.41
N ILE A 155 -10.70 8.01 8.57
CA ILE A 155 -11.77 7.03 8.79
C ILE A 155 -11.81 6.74 10.28
N LYS A 156 -12.82 7.26 10.96
CA LYS A 156 -12.93 7.24 12.41
C LYS A 156 -12.83 5.82 12.99
N GLY A 157 -11.86 5.64 13.87
CA GLY A 157 -11.65 4.37 14.57
C GLY A 157 -11.06 3.25 13.71
N ILE A 158 -10.64 3.53 12.46
CA ILE A 158 -9.98 2.56 11.58
C ILE A 158 -8.51 2.96 11.34
N PRO A 159 -7.61 2.72 12.30
CA PRO A 159 -6.18 2.90 12.06
C PRO A 159 -5.66 1.80 11.12
N MET A 160 -4.86 2.19 10.14
CA MET A 160 -4.32 1.28 9.12
C MET A 160 -2.80 1.27 9.19
N LEU A 161 -2.26 0.78 10.31
CA LEU A 161 -0.82 0.63 10.49
C LEU A 161 -0.31 -0.64 9.80
N ARG A 162 0.87 -0.54 9.19
CA ARG A 162 1.55 -1.65 8.54
C ARG A 162 3.05 -1.63 8.75
N GLU A 163 3.69 -2.72 8.39
CA GLU A 163 5.13 -2.87 8.44
C GLU A 163 5.68 -3.18 7.06
N PHE A 164 6.82 -2.57 6.74
CA PHE A 164 7.69 -3.05 5.69
C PHE A 164 8.73 -3.98 6.28
N ASN A 165 8.89 -5.14 5.67
CA ASN A 165 9.81 -6.16 6.13
C ASN A 165 10.78 -6.54 5.01
N PHE A 166 12.06 -6.68 5.33
CA PHE A 166 12.97 -7.47 4.53
C PHE A 166 12.59 -8.94 4.65
N VAL A 167 12.59 -9.63 3.52
CA VAL A 167 12.18 -11.03 3.44
C VAL A 167 13.22 -11.82 2.67
N LYS A 168 13.58 -12.99 3.20
CA LYS A 168 14.44 -13.97 2.55
C LYS A 168 13.95 -15.40 2.82
N LEU A 169 14.44 -16.36 2.08
CA LEU A 169 14.17 -17.78 2.38
C LEU A 169 14.75 -18.15 3.75
N GLN A 170 14.02 -18.98 4.49
CA GLN A 170 14.47 -19.48 5.77
C GLN A 170 15.66 -20.43 5.56
N GLY A 171 16.76 -20.22 6.31
CA GLY A 171 17.97 -21.03 6.17
C GLY A 171 19.01 -20.46 5.17
N GLN A 172 18.75 -19.33 4.55
CA GLN A 172 19.78 -18.56 3.84
C GLN A 172 20.30 -17.46 4.78
N GLU A 173 21.58 -17.54 5.12
CA GLU A 173 22.29 -16.51 5.90
C GLU A 173 22.73 -15.33 5.06
#